data_c60badc212b3b9cd85de9bdcca04f529
#
_entry.id   c60badc212b3b9cd85de9bdcca04f529
#
_cell.length_a   1.000
_cell.length_b   1.000
_cell.length_c   1.000
_cell.angle_alpha   90.00
_cell.angle_beta   90.00
_cell.angle_gamma   90.00
#
_symmetry.space_group_name_H-M   'P 1'
#
loop_
_entity.id
_entity.type
_entity.pdbx_description
1 polymer ?
#
loop_
_entity_poly.entity_id
_entity_poly.type
_entity_poly.pdbx_seq_one_letter_code
_entity_poly.pdbx_strand_id
1 'polypeptide(L)'
;MDRAPSPCPVALVVEDDAAVRNLAAAVLEETDLGVIACDSAEAAISILEREDVTVALLFADIRLPGAMDGLALASTVERRWPDVRVVVTSGYDAGGDARMPAQAVFMQKPWRALDVLVQAEHATEAARAA
;
A
#
# COMPACT_ATOMS: atom_id res chain seq x y z
N MET A 1 10.76 19.66 -27.38
CA MET A 1 11.31 18.38 -26.93
C MET A 1 10.32 17.71 -26.01
N ASP A 2 9.99 16.53 -26.36
CA ASP A 2 9.02 15.82 -25.57
C ASP A 2 9.70 15.06 -24.46
N ARG A 3 9.13 15.20 -23.30
CA ARG A 3 9.54 14.47 -22.15
C ARG A 3 8.59 13.29 -21.96
N ALA A 4 9.14 12.13 -21.61
CA ALA A 4 8.28 10.99 -21.30
C ALA A 4 7.28 11.41 -20.20
N PRO A 5 6.02 11.02 -20.32
CA PRO A 5 5.06 11.30 -19.26
C PRO A 5 5.53 10.63 -17.96
N SER A 6 5.27 11.28 -16.85
CA SER A 6 5.53 10.68 -15.54
C SER A 6 4.71 9.42 -15.40
N PRO A 7 5.25 8.37 -14.78
CA PRO A 7 4.47 7.17 -14.53
C PRO A 7 3.22 7.51 -13.73
N CYS A 8 2.11 6.85 -14.05
CA CYS A 8 0.90 6.97 -13.26
C CYS A 8 1.19 6.44 -11.85
N PRO A 9 0.85 7.18 -10.79
CA PRO A 9 1.05 6.67 -9.45
C PRO A 9 0.22 5.42 -9.18
N VAL A 10 0.76 4.52 -8.38
CA VAL A 10 0.26 3.17 -8.19
C VAL A 10 -0.13 2.93 -6.75
N ALA A 11 -1.20 2.17 -6.55
CA ALA A 11 -1.51 1.53 -5.28
C ALA A 11 -0.91 0.13 -5.32
N LEU A 12 -0.08 -0.18 -4.34
CA LEU A 12 0.55 -1.50 -4.21
C LEU A 12 -0.19 -2.29 -3.13
N VAL A 13 -0.85 -3.37 -3.54
CA VAL A 13 -1.61 -4.24 -2.65
C VAL A 13 -0.74 -5.44 -2.29
N VAL A 14 -0.58 -5.69 -0.99
CA VAL A 14 0.24 -6.80 -0.48
C VAL A 14 -0.61 -7.65 0.44
N GLU A 15 -1.02 -8.82 -0.03
CA GLU A 15 -1.95 -9.69 0.67
C GLU A 15 -1.77 -11.11 0.16
N ASP A 16 -1.55 -12.06 1.07
CA ASP A 16 -1.35 -13.46 0.68
C ASP A 16 -2.66 -14.21 0.41
N ASP A 17 -3.78 -13.75 0.96
CA ASP A 17 -5.08 -14.33 0.64
C ASP A 17 -5.56 -13.80 -0.71
N ALA A 18 -5.70 -14.69 -1.69
CA ALA A 18 -6.03 -14.30 -3.06
C ALA A 18 -7.40 -13.61 -3.16
N ALA A 19 -8.39 -14.05 -2.39
CA ALA A 19 -9.73 -13.45 -2.44
C ALA A 19 -9.69 -12.02 -1.90
N VAL A 20 -9.02 -11.80 -0.77
CA VAL A 20 -8.88 -10.47 -0.18
C VAL A 20 -8.03 -9.57 -1.07
N ARG A 21 -6.95 -10.10 -1.62
CA ARG A 21 -6.08 -9.37 -2.55
C ARG A 21 -6.86 -8.89 -3.78
N ASN A 22 -7.65 -9.78 -4.38
CA ASN A 22 -8.44 -9.43 -5.56
C ASN A 22 -9.52 -8.41 -5.23
N LEU A 23 -10.14 -8.51 -4.05
CA LEU A 23 -11.15 -7.55 -3.63
C LEU A 23 -10.53 -6.16 -3.43
N ALA A 24 -9.41 -6.07 -2.76
CA ALA A 24 -8.70 -4.80 -2.55
C ALA A 24 -8.29 -4.18 -3.89
N ALA A 25 -7.74 -5.00 -4.80
CA ALA A 25 -7.36 -4.54 -6.11
C ALA A 25 -8.56 -3.99 -6.90
N ALA A 26 -9.69 -4.70 -6.86
CA ALA A 26 -10.90 -4.27 -7.57
C ALA A 26 -11.41 -2.92 -7.06
N VAL A 27 -11.39 -2.72 -5.75
CA VAL A 27 -11.80 -1.44 -5.16
C VAL A 27 -10.87 -0.32 -5.62
N LEU A 28 -9.57 -0.56 -5.58
CA LEU A 28 -8.58 0.44 -5.94
C LEU A 28 -8.54 0.74 -7.44
N GLU A 29 -8.95 -0.22 -8.28
CA GLU A 29 -9.07 0.01 -9.72
C GLU A 29 -10.15 1.03 -10.07
N GLU A 30 -11.04 1.34 -9.14
CA GLU A 30 -12.04 2.38 -9.33
C GLU A 30 -11.48 3.79 -9.09
N THR A 31 -10.22 3.90 -8.71
CA THR A 31 -9.58 5.17 -8.42
C THR A 31 -8.67 5.60 -9.57
N ASP A 32 -8.06 6.78 -9.46
CA ASP A 32 -7.10 7.27 -10.44
C ASP A 32 -5.74 6.60 -10.35
N LEU A 33 -5.53 5.76 -9.33
CA LEU A 33 -4.27 5.05 -9.16
C LEU A 33 -4.24 3.80 -10.04
N GLY A 34 -3.08 3.49 -10.60
CA GLY A 34 -2.85 2.16 -11.13
C GLY A 34 -2.78 1.18 -9.97
N VAL A 35 -2.91 -0.12 -10.25
CA VAL A 35 -2.90 -1.12 -9.18
C VAL A 35 -1.89 -2.21 -9.53
N ILE A 36 -1.01 -2.52 -8.58
CA ILE A 36 -0.14 -3.68 -8.65
C ILE A 36 -0.40 -4.48 -7.37
N ALA A 37 -0.58 -5.78 -7.51
CA ALA A 37 -0.85 -6.65 -6.37
C ALA A 37 0.21 -7.73 -6.27
N CYS A 38 0.60 -8.06 -5.05
CA CYS A 38 1.55 -9.13 -4.78
C CYS A 38 1.19 -9.82 -3.46
N ASP A 39 1.89 -10.91 -3.17
CA ASP A 39 1.52 -11.80 -2.07
C ASP A 39 2.52 -11.85 -0.93
N SER A 40 3.60 -11.06 -0.99
CA SER A 40 4.62 -11.07 0.06
C SER A 40 5.28 -9.71 0.20
N ALA A 41 5.87 -9.46 1.36
CA ALA A 41 6.62 -8.22 1.60
C ALA A 41 7.86 -8.13 0.71
N GLU A 42 8.52 -9.27 0.49
CA GLU A 42 9.71 -9.32 -0.37
C GLU A 42 9.37 -8.91 -1.80
N ALA A 43 8.24 -9.41 -2.33
CA ALA A 43 7.79 -9.02 -3.66
C ALA A 43 7.46 -7.52 -3.71
N ALA A 44 6.85 -6.99 -2.65
CA ALA A 44 6.53 -5.57 -2.56
C ALA A 44 7.77 -4.69 -2.60
N ILE A 45 8.81 -5.08 -1.86
CA ILE A 45 10.09 -4.33 -1.87
C ILE A 45 10.68 -4.32 -3.27
N SER A 46 10.66 -5.45 -3.97
CA SER A 46 11.17 -5.51 -5.35
C SER A 46 10.43 -4.55 -6.27
N ILE A 47 9.12 -4.42 -6.10
CA ILE A 47 8.32 -3.48 -6.89
C ILE A 47 8.66 -2.03 -6.53
N LEU A 48 8.78 -1.74 -5.24
CA LEU A 48 9.11 -0.40 -4.75
C LEU A 48 10.49 0.07 -5.24
N GLU A 49 11.41 -0.86 -5.43
CA GLU A 49 12.77 -0.54 -5.88
C GLU A 49 12.86 -0.28 -7.39
N ARG A 50 11.79 -0.55 -8.14
CA ARG A 50 11.79 -0.29 -9.57
C ARG A 50 11.72 1.21 -9.85
N GLU A 51 12.58 1.68 -10.75
CA GLU A 51 12.62 3.10 -11.10
C GLU A 51 11.46 3.53 -11.99
N ASP A 52 10.84 2.56 -12.70
CA ASP A 52 9.72 2.83 -13.60
C ASP A 52 8.36 2.81 -12.90
N VAL A 53 8.33 2.62 -11.58
CA VAL A 53 7.10 2.55 -10.80
C VAL A 53 7.15 3.60 -9.70
N THR A 54 6.08 4.39 -9.59
CA THR A 54 5.91 5.34 -8.49
C THR A 54 4.73 4.86 -7.65
N VAL A 55 5.02 4.40 -6.44
CA VAL A 55 3.99 3.94 -5.51
C VAL A 55 3.51 5.11 -4.68
N ALA A 56 2.21 5.39 -4.74
CA ALA A 56 1.58 6.46 -3.93
C ALA A 56 0.92 5.90 -2.68
N LEU A 57 0.48 4.65 -2.72
CA LEU A 57 -0.23 4.00 -1.63
C LEU A 57 0.28 2.57 -1.46
N LEU A 58 0.64 2.21 -0.24
CA LEU A 58 0.87 0.82 0.15
C LEU A 58 -0.33 0.36 0.96
N PHE A 59 -0.96 -0.73 0.56
CA PHE A 59 -2.09 -1.34 1.25
C PHE A 59 -1.69 -2.78 1.56
N ALA A 60 -1.28 -3.03 2.81
CA ALA A 60 -0.63 -4.29 3.17
C ALA A 60 -1.25 -4.94 4.38
N ASP A 61 -1.42 -6.27 4.32
CA ASP A 61 -1.79 -7.07 5.48
C ASP A 61 -0.59 -7.18 6.42
N ILE A 62 -0.84 -7.10 7.71
CA ILE A 62 0.20 -7.31 8.72
C ILE A 62 0.71 -8.75 8.65
N ARG A 63 -0.17 -9.72 8.43
CA ARG A 63 0.21 -11.14 8.37
C ARG A 63 0.59 -11.52 6.96
N LEU A 64 1.88 -11.57 6.70
CA LEU A 64 2.42 -11.96 5.41
C LEU A 64 3.40 -13.12 5.59
N PRO A 65 3.49 -14.01 4.58
CA PRO A 65 4.46 -15.11 4.63
C PRO A 65 5.87 -14.60 4.44
N GLY A 66 6.85 -15.43 4.79
CA GLY A 66 8.25 -15.12 4.59
C GLY A 66 8.89 -14.48 5.81
N ALA A 67 10.08 -13.93 5.62
CA ALA A 67 10.88 -13.39 6.72
C ALA A 67 10.41 -12.02 7.19
N MET A 68 9.68 -11.29 6.34
CA MET A 68 9.22 -9.93 6.63
C MET A 68 7.69 -9.92 6.69
N ASP A 69 7.12 -9.46 7.81
CA ASP A 69 5.67 -9.28 7.92
C ASP A 69 5.27 -7.87 7.46
N GLY A 70 3.96 -7.58 7.52
CA GLY A 70 3.44 -6.31 7.06
C GLY A 70 3.89 -5.10 7.89
N LEU A 71 4.14 -5.28 9.19
CA LEU A 71 4.64 -4.19 10.02
C LEU A 71 6.10 -3.88 9.70
N ALA A 72 6.91 -4.89 9.47
CA ALA A 72 8.30 -4.70 9.05
C ALA A 72 8.35 -4.04 7.68
N LEU A 73 7.47 -4.46 6.76
CA LEU A 73 7.34 -3.82 5.45
C LEU A 73 6.96 -2.34 5.61
N ALA A 74 5.94 -2.05 6.42
CA ALA A 74 5.48 -0.68 6.62
C ALA A 74 6.59 0.22 7.19
N SER A 75 7.35 -0.29 8.15
CA SER A 75 8.49 0.45 8.73
C SER A 75 9.57 0.74 7.68
N THR A 76 9.86 -0.26 6.85
CA THR A 76 10.85 -0.11 5.78
C THR A 76 10.39 0.96 4.78
N VAL A 77 9.12 0.91 4.39
CA VAL A 77 8.57 1.86 3.42
C VAL A 77 8.57 3.28 4.00
N GLU A 78 8.16 3.44 5.24
CA GLU A 78 8.17 4.76 5.87
C GLU A 78 9.57 5.38 5.87
N ARG A 79 10.59 4.56 6.06
CA ARG A 79 11.97 5.01 6.14
C ARG A 79 12.58 5.27 4.75
N ARG A 80 12.31 4.39 3.78
CA ARG A 80 12.96 4.46 2.45
C ARG A 80 12.16 5.25 1.43
N TRP A 81 10.84 5.25 1.55
CA TRP A 81 9.95 5.93 0.59
C TRP A 81 8.91 6.76 1.37
N PRO A 82 9.35 7.87 1.99
CA PRO A 82 8.49 8.62 2.92
C PRO A 82 7.27 9.27 2.26
N ASP A 83 7.25 9.38 0.94
CA ASP A 83 6.11 9.95 0.23
C ASP A 83 4.98 8.94 0.00
N VAL A 84 5.23 7.66 0.26
CA VAL A 84 4.20 6.62 0.13
C VAL A 84 3.26 6.67 1.32
N ARG A 85 1.96 6.76 1.05
CA ARG A 85 0.96 6.63 2.10
C ARG A 85 0.84 5.15 2.48
N VAL A 86 0.98 4.84 3.76
CA VAL A 86 1.01 3.45 4.23
C VAL A 86 -0.28 3.13 4.97
N VAL A 87 -0.97 2.08 4.53
CA VAL A 87 -2.13 1.52 5.21
C VAL A 87 -1.83 0.06 5.51
N VAL A 88 -1.99 -0.34 6.76
CA VAL A 88 -1.83 -1.73 7.17
C VAL A 88 -3.16 -2.27 7.67
N THR A 89 -3.45 -3.53 7.35
CA THR A 89 -4.72 -4.16 7.70
C THR A 89 -4.47 -5.42 8.50
N SER A 90 -5.41 -5.77 9.38
CA SER A 90 -5.34 -7.01 10.15
C SER A 90 -6.73 -7.41 10.62
N GLY A 91 -6.91 -8.70 10.85
CA GLY A 91 -8.12 -9.24 11.47
C GLY A 91 -8.20 -9.01 12.97
N TYR A 92 -7.12 -8.54 13.59
CA TYR A 92 -7.10 -8.17 15.01
C TYR A 92 -6.75 -6.69 15.16
N ASP A 93 -7.04 -6.12 16.33
CA ASP A 93 -6.72 -4.71 16.58
C ASP A 93 -5.22 -4.57 16.84
N ALA A 94 -4.53 -4.04 15.84
CA ALA A 94 -3.08 -3.82 15.90
C ALA A 94 -2.73 -2.34 16.07
N GLY A 95 -3.73 -1.47 16.24
CA GLY A 95 -3.49 -0.03 16.37
C GLY A 95 -2.59 0.35 17.54
N GLY A 96 -2.56 -0.49 18.59
CA GLY A 96 -1.69 -0.29 19.73
C GLY A 96 -0.37 -1.05 19.69
N ASP A 97 -0.07 -1.72 18.58
CA ASP A 97 1.19 -2.46 18.44
C ASP A 97 2.37 -1.48 18.42
N ALA A 98 3.36 -1.73 19.30
CA ALA A 98 4.52 -0.85 19.41
C ALA A 98 5.36 -0.77 18.13
N ARG A 99 5.21 -1.75 17.22
CA ARG A 99 5.92 -1.75 15.94
C ARG A 99 5.20 -0.94 14.86
N MET A 100 3.99 -0.43 15.16
CA MET A 100 3.23 0.33 14.17
C MET A 100 3.96 1.62 13.83
N PRO A 101 4.32 1.87 12.55
CA PRO A 101 4.97 3.12 12.17
C PRO A 101 4.09 4.32 12.46
N ALA A 102 4.71 5.44 12.82
CA ALA A 102 3.98 6.63 13.28
C ALA A 102 3.03 7.20 12.22
N GLN A 103 3.40 7.11 10.94
CA GLN A 103 2.61 7.68 9.84
C GLN A 103 1.67 6.66 9.19
N ALA A 104 1.74 5.39 9.60
CA ALA A 104 0.87 4.36 9.03
C ALA A 104 -0.56 4.48 9.54
N VAL A 105 -1.51 4.23 8.65
CA VAL A 105 -2.92 4.14 9.00
C VAL A 105 -3.26 2.67 9.21
N PHE A 106 -3.89 2.34 10.32
CA PHE A 106 -4.37 0.99 10.59
C PHE A 106 -5.85 0.87 10.21
N MET A 107 -6.18 -0.22 9.51
CA MET A 107 -7.54 -0.51 9.10
C MET A 107 -7.87 -1.95 9.47
N GLN A 108 -8.82 -2.15 10.37
CA GLN A 108 -9.19 -3.50 10.82
C GLN A 108 -10.06 -4.20 9.79
N LYS A 109 -9.83 -5.49 9.60
CA LYS A 109 -10.68 -6.32 8.74
C LYS A 109 -11.94 -6.73 9.50
N PRO A 110 -13.08 -6.87 8.83
CA PRO A 110 -13.29 -6.55 7.43
C PRO A 110 -13.38 -5.03 7.23
N TRP A 111 -12.58 -4.52 6.28
CA TRP A 111 -12.62 -3.09 5.96
C TRP A 111 -13.75 -2.83 4.96
N ARG A 112 -14.22 -1.57 4.93
CA ARG A 112 -15.23 -1.16 3.96
C ARG A 112 -14.55 -0.53 2.74
N ALA A 113 -15.16 -0.75 1.56
CA ALA A 113 -14.65 -0.18 0.32
C ALA A 113 -14.48 1.34 0.44
N LEU A 114 -15.43 2.03 1.07
CA LEU A 114 -15.35 3.48 1.24
C LEU A 114 -14.10 3.90 2.00
N ASP A 115 -13.71 3.14 3.04
CA ASP A 115 -12.52 3.46 3.82
C ASP A 115 -11.26 3.34 2.97
N VAL A 116 -11.21 2.34 2.10
CA VAL A 116 -10.08 2.14 1.17
C VAL A 116 -10.04 3.28 0.15
N LEU A 117 -11.19 3.66 -0.40
CA LEU A 117 -11.29 4.74 -1.38
C LEU A 117 -10.84 6.09 -0.80
N VAL A 118 -11.15 6.35 0.47
CA VAL A 118 -10.69 7.57 1.16
C VAL A 118 -9.17 7.60 1.24
N GLN A 119 -8.55 6.48 1.57
CA GLN A 119 -7.09 6.42 1.63
C GLN A 119 -6.46 6.61 0.25
N ALA A 120 -7.07 6.04 -0.79
CA ALA A 120 -6.60 6.23 -2.16
C ALA A 120 -6.71 7.68 -2.60
N GLU A 121 -7.78 8.37 -2.21
CA GLU A 121 -7.95 9.79 -2.53
C GLU A 121 -6.86 10.63 -1.88
N HIS A 122 -6.56 10.38 -0.60
CA HIS A 122 -5.47 11.08 0.08
C HIS A 122 -4.13 10.84 -0.60
N ALA A 123 -3.86 9.60 -1.01
CA ALA A 123 -2.62 9.28 -1.70
C ALA A 123 -2.54 9.97 -3.07
N THR A 124 -3.65 10.03 -3.79
CA THR A 124 -3.72 10.70 -5.09
C THR A 124 -3.46 12.18 -4.95
N GLU A 125 -4.07 12.83 -3.97
CA GLU A 125 -3.89 14.26 -3.71
C GLU A 125 -2.43 14.57 -3.35
N ALA A 126 -1.81 13.76 -2.51
CA ALA A 126 -0.42 13.93 -2.12
C ALA A 126 0.51 13.76 -3.32
N ALA A 127 0.24 12.79 -4.19
CA ALA A 127 1.04 12.57 -5.40
C ALA A 127 0.92 13.75 -6.37
N ARG A 128 -0.25 14.36 -6.49
CA ARG A 128 -0.45 15.52 -7.34
C ARG A 128 0.21 16.77 -6.80
N ALA A 129 0.32 16.88 -5.48
CA ALA A 129 0.93 18.03 -4.83
C ALA A 129 2.46 17.99 -4.86
N ALA A 130 3.03 16.81 -5.11
CA ALA A 130 4.48 16.61 -5.10
C ALA A 130 5.18 17.24 -6.32
#